data_21eb5679f75583b4463ec7aeb15f31a0
#
_entry.id   21eb5679f75583b4463ec7aeb15f31a0
#
_cell.length_a   1.000
_cell.length_b   1.000
_cell.length_c   1.000
_cell.angle_alpha   90.00
_cell.angle_beta   90.00
_cell.angle_gamma   90.00
#
_symmetry.space_group_name_H-M   'P 1'
#
loop_
_entity.id
_entity.type
_entity.pdbx_description
1 polymer ?
#
loop_
_entity_poly.entity_id
_entity_poly.type
_entity_poly.pdbx_seq_one_letter_code
_entity_poly.pdbx_strand_id
1 'polypeptide(L)'
;EVKDKKVAGIRYKLLPVFANFLPADKDMAAHIDTMRAPFKAKLEEPLAVTDALLYRRGNFSGTFDQVILDALMQVRGAPIAFSPGFRWGTSLLPGQTITREHLMDQTAITYPWTTLTDMRGDMIKNVLEDVADNLFNPDPYYQQGGDMVRVGGMSYTCDPTAAAGARISDMRLDGKLLEADKTYKVAGWAPVQEASKNAGPPVWDVVETYLKAQKRVKVPRLNN
;
A
#
# COMPACT_ATOMS: atom_id res chain seq x y z
N GLU A 1 -8.46 -5.44 -35.80
CA GLU A 1 -9.19 -6.15 -36.88
C GLU A 1 -8.83 -7.64 -36.78
N VAL A 2 -9.85 -8.50 -36.83
CA VAL A 2 -9.67 -9.95 -36.81
C VAL A 2 -10.34 -10.52 -38.05
N LYS A 3 -9.62 -11.29 -38.82
CA LYS A 3 -10.12 -12.04 -40.00
C LYS A 3 -9.75 -13.51 -39.83
N ASP A 4 -10.67 -14.40 -40.11
CA ASP A 4 -10.47 -15.86 -40.03
C ASP A 4 -9.81 -16.33 -38.73
N LYS A 5 -10.26 -15.80 -37.59
CA LYS A 5 -9.73 -16.07 -36.25
C LYS A 5 -8.26 -15.65 -36.07
N LYS A 6 -7.70 -14.84 -36.96
CA LYS A 6 -6.34 -14.28 -36.87
C LYS A 6 -6.37 -12.77 -36.77
N VAL A 7 -5.42 -12.20 -36.05
CA VAL A 7 -5.24 -10.75 -36.01
C VAL A 7 -4.73 -10.29 -37.38
N ALA A 8 -5.56 -9.55 -38.11
CA ALA A 8 -5.25 -9.02 -39.42
C ALA A 8 -4.67 -7.61 -39.40
N GLY A 9 -4.90 -6.87 -38.31
CA GLY A 9 -4.34 -5.54 -38.16
C GLY A 9 -4.59 -4.98 -36.75
N ILE A 10 -3.67 -4.16 -36.27
CA ILE A 10 -3.78 -3.43 -34.99
C ILE A 10 -3.58 -1.94 -35.28
N ARG A 11 -4.45 -1.12 -34.74
CA ARG A 11 -4.23 0.33 -34.64
C ARG A 11 -4.19 0.70 -33.17
N TYR A 12 -3.11 1.35 -32.78
CA TYR A 12 -2.93 1.83 -31.41
C TYR A 12 -2.57 3.31 -31.41
N LYS A 13 -3.16 4.06 -30.51
CA LYS A 13 -2.81 5.46 -30.27
C LYS A 13 -2.88 5.75 -28.77
N LEU A 14 -1.76 6.17 -28.19
CA LEU A 14 -1.73 6.72 -26.86
C LEU A 14 -2.15 8.19 -26.92
N LEU A 15 -3.23 8.52 -26.20
CA LEU A 15 -3.71 9.90 -26.07
C LEU A 15 -3.44 10.39 -24.64
N PRO A 16 -2.35 11.13 -24.40
CA PRO A 16 -2.12 11.73 -23.11
C PRO A 16 -3.15 12.82 -22.85
N VAL A 17 -3.76 12.83 -21.68
CA VAL A 17 -4.68 13.87 -21.20
C VAL A 17 -3.97 14.69 -20.15
N PHE A 18 -3.71 15.96 -20.48
CA PHE A 18 -3.05 16.89 -19.58
C PHE A 18 -4.09 17.86 -19.02
N ALA A 19 -4.37 17.76 -17.73
CA ALA A 19 -5.34 18.60 -17.02
C ALA A 19 -5.07 20.11 -17.19
N ASN A 20 -3.81 20.50 -17.39
CA ASN A 20 -3.42 21.89 -17.61
C ASN A 20 -3.67 22.42 -19.03
N PHE A 21 -3.91 21.52 -19.99
CA PHE A 21 -4.17 21.89 -21.38
C PHE A 21 -5.64 21.79 -21.81
N LEU A 22 -6.42 21.04 -21.05
CA LEU A 22 -7.84 20.83 -21.34
C LEU A 22 -8.65 21.55 -20.26
N PRO A 23 -9.51 22.50 -20.61
CA PRO A 23 -10.43 23.07 -19.65
C PRO A 23 -11.38 22.00 -19.14
N ALA A 24 -11.64 22.00 -17.85
CA ALA A 24 -12.63 21.11 -17.26
C ALA A 24 -14.03 21.40 -17.84
N ASP A 25 -14.82 20.36 -18.01
CA ASP A 25 -16.25 20.51 -18.30
C ASP A 25 -16.92 21.27 -17.15
N LYS A 26 -17.61 22.37 -17.48
CA LYS A 26 -18.15 23.29 -16.48
C LYS A 26 -19.29 22.69 -15.65
N ASP A 27 -20.15 21.90 -16.30
CA ASP A 27 -21.31 21.31 -15.64
C ASP A 27 -20.86 20.16 -14.72
N MET A 28 -19.88 19.37 -15.15
CA MET A 28 -19.28 18.34 -14.33
C MET A 28 -18.52 18.95 -13.14
N ALA A 29 -17.77 20.02 -13.35
CA ALA A 29 -17.06 20.71 -12.26
C ALA A 29 -18.04 21.23 -11.21
N ALA A 30 -19.14 21.89 -11.63
CA ALA A 30 -20.19 22.38 -10.72
C ALA A 30 -20.89 21.22 -9.98
N HIS A 31 -21.13 20.10 -10.66
CA HIS A 31 -21.69 18.90 -10.02
C HIS A 31 -20.76 18.36 -8.94
N ILE A 32 -19.47 18.21 -9.27
CA ILE A 32 -18.44 17.74 -8.31
C ILE A 32 -18.38 18.68 -7.11
N ASP A 33 -18.34 19.98 -7.31
CA ASP A 33 -18.31 20.99 -6.25
C ASP A 33 -19.52 20.86 -5.32
N THR A 34 -20.71 20.67 -5.90
CA THR A 34 -21.95 20.46 -5.14
C THR A 34 -21.88 19.20 -4.28
N MET A 35 -21.42 18.09 -4.85
CA MET A 35 -21.31 16.83 -4.12
C MET A 35 -20.24 16.87 -3.03
N ARG A 36 -19.17 17.63 -3.24
CA ARG A 36 -18.05 17.76 -2.30
C ARG A 36 -18.31 18.78 -1.18
N ALA A 37 -19.17 19.75 -1.40
CA ALA A 37 -19.41 20.86 -0.47
C ALA A 37 -19.63 20.43 1.00
N PRO A 38 -20.45 19.40 1.31
CA PRO A 38 -20.68 18.97 2.69
C PRO A 38 -19.44 18.39 3.38
N PHE A 39 -18.47 17.93 2.60
CA PHE A 39 -17.28 17.22 3.10
C PHE A 39 -16.00 18.06 2.97
N LYS A 40 -16.05 19.19 2.27
CA LYS A 40 -14.87 19.96 1.86
C LYS A 40 -13.98 20.33 3.05
N ALA A 41 -14.53 20.90 4.10
CA ALA A 41 -13.74 21.30 5.27
C ALA A 41 -13.01 20.11 5.92
N LYS A 42 -13.64 18.93 5.96
CA LYS A 42 -13.04 17.72 6.49
C LYS A 42 -11.97 17.14 5.56
N LEU A 43 -12.21 17.15 4.26
CA LEU A 43 -11.28 16.60 3.26
C LEU A 43 -10.01 17.45 3.12
N GLU A 44 -10.16 18.76 3.21
CA GLU A 44 -9.04 19.72 3.10
C GLU A 44 -8.27 19.92 4.42
N GLU A 45 -8.68 19.25 5.51
CA GLU A 45 -7.97 19.33 6.79
C GLU A 45 -6.50 18.94 6.63
N PRO A 46 -5.55 19.85 6.98
CA PRO A 46 -4.13 19.55 6.90
C PRO A 46 -3.70 18.64 8.04
N LEU A 47 -2.99 17.56 7.71
CA LEU A 47 -2.52 16.57 8.69
C LEU A 47 -1.01 16.68 8.95
N ALA A 48 -0.22 16.86 7.91
CA ALA A 48 1.24 16.98 7.97
C ALA A 48 1.79 17.61 6.68
N VAL A 49 3.09 17.83 6.62
CA VAL A 49 3.83 18.20 5.39
C VAL A 49 4.83 17.11 5.07
N THR A 50 5.00 16.76 3.81
CA THR A 50 6.02 15.79 3.40
C THR A 50 7.31 16.46 2.94
N ASP A 51 8.46 15.93 3.36
CA ASP A 51 9.78 16.32 2.86
C ASP A 51 10.24 15.47 1.66
N ALA A 52 9.50 14.40 1.33
CA ALA A 52 9.83 13.45 0.30
C ALA A 52 8.69 13.31 -0.72
N LEU A 53 8.99 12.78 -1.91
CA LEU A 53 7.98 12.30 -2.83
C LEU A 53 7.26 11.10 -2.19
N LEU A 54 5.94 11.20 -1.99
CA LEU A 54 5.11 10.12 -1.48
C LEU A 54 4.31 9.49 -2.62
N TYR A 55 4.34 8.16 -2.69
CA TYR A 55 3.61 7.36 -3.68
C TYR A 55 3.42 5.92 -3.19
N ARG A 56 2.46 5.21 -3.80
CA ARG A 56 2.19 3.78 -3.53
C ARG A 56 2.40 2.92 -4.78
N ARG A 57 3.49 3.12 -5.48
CA ARG A 57 3.86 2.38 -6.68
C ARG A 57 5.16 1.62 -6.46
N GLY A 58 5.32 0.50 -7.18
CA GLY A 58 6.46 -0.40 -7.04
C GLY A 58 6.04 -1.75 -6.50
N ASN A 59 6.72 -2.81 -6.94
CA ASN A 59 6.33 -4.18 -6.62
C ASN A 59 6.54 -4.54 -5.15
N PHE A 60 7.50 -3.91 -4.49
CA PHE A 60 7.84 -4.22 -3.10
C PHE A 60 7.45 -3.12 -2.12
N SER A 61 7.62 -1.86 -2.47
CA SER A 61 7.31 -0.75 -1.57
C SER A 61 7.16 0.57 -2.33
N GLY A 62 6.40 1.50 -1.74
CA GLY A 62 6.35 2.90 -2.08
C GLY A 62 6.57 3.75 -0.83
N THR A 63 6.89 5.02 -1.01
CA THR A 63 7.19 5.90 0.13
C THR A 63 5.95 6.20 0.99
N PHE A 64 4.74 6.22 0.42
CA PHE A 64 3.53 6.33 1.22
C PHE A 64 3.21 5.00 1.95
N ASP A 65 3.58 3.86 1.37
CA ASP A 65 3.49 2.57 2.08
C ASP A 65 4.33 2.60 3.36
N GLN A 66 5.54 3.20 3.32
CA GLN A 66 6.37 3.34 4.51
C GLN A 66 5.70 4.18 5.58
N VAL A 67 5.01 5.27 5.20
CA VAL A 67 4.22 6.08 6.15
C VAL A 67 3.13 5.24 6.84
N ILE A 68 2.43 4.40 6.08
CA ILE A 68 1.39 3.50 6.64
C ILE A 68 2.03 2.48 7.58
N LEU A 69 3.15 1.88 7.20
CA LEU A 69 3.86 0.89 8.01
C LEU A 69 4.37 1.49 9.32
N ASP A 70 4.99 2.67 9.26
CA ASP A 70 5.48 3.39 10.44
C ASP A 70 4.32 3.76 11.39
N ALA A 71 3.19 4.19 10.83
CA ALA A 71 2.00 4.48 11.60
C ALA A 71 1.45 3.22 12.30
N LEU A 72 1.38 2.10 11.58
CA LEU A 72 0.95 0.82 12.15
C LEU A 72 1.88 0.38 13.28
N MET A 73 3.19 0.42 13.08
CA MET A 73 4.15 0.04 14.10
C MET A 73 4.06 0.95 15.33
N GLN A 74 4.06 2.25 15.14
CA GLN A 74 4.09 3.21 16.23
C GLN A 74 2.76 3.27 17.00
N VAL A 75 1.63 3.37 16.29
CA VAL A 75 0.32 3.58 16.91
C VAL A 75 -0.28 2.27 17.43
N ARG A 76 -0.03 1.15 16.76
CA ARG A 76 -0.49 -0.17 17.19
C ARG A 76 0.48 -0.88 18.13
N GLY A 77 1.72 -0.39 18.27
CA GLY A 77 2.71 -0.93 19.19
C GLY A 77 3.22 -2.32 18.80
N ALA A 78 3.58 -2.51 17.53
CA ALA A 78 4.12 -3.77 17.02
C ALA A 78 5.49 -3.56 16.36
N PRO A 79 6.45 -4.48 16.55
CA PRO A 79 7.76 -4.40 15.93
C PRO A 79 7.74 -4.70 14.41
N ILE A 80 6.70 -5.37 13.93
CA ILE A 80 6.51 -5.72 12.52
C ILE A 80 5.15 -5.19 12.06
N ALA A 81 5.10 -4.64 10.84
CA ALA A 81 3.84 -4.26 10.22
C ALA A 81 3.72 -4.84 8.81
N PHE A 82 2.49 -5.23 8.44
CA PHE A 82 2.11 -5.62 7.10
C PHE A 82 1.04 -4.68 6.54
N SER A 83 1.21 -4.31 5.28
CA SER A 83 0.21 -3.54 4.53
C SER A 83 -0.01 -4.20 3.17
N PRO A 84 -1.25 -4.27 2.66
CA PRO A 84 -1.51 -4.81 1.34
C PRO A 84 -0.77 -4.06 0.25
N GLY A 85 -0.34 -4.78 -0.78
CA GLY A 85 0.36 -4.25 -1.94
C GLY A 85 -0.56 -3.50 -2.90
N PHE A 86 -1.23 -2.45 -2.46
CA PHE A 86 -2.07 -1.62 -3.31
C PHE A 86 -1.27 -0.57 -4.07
N ARG A 87 -1.69 -0.24 -5.30
CA ARG A 87 -1.02 0.69 -6.22
C ARG A 87 -1.88 1.89 -6.59
N TRP A 88 -2.86 2.25 -5.79
CA TRP A 88 -3.67 3.43 -6.02
C TRP A 88 -3.19 4.63 -5.21
N GLY A 89 -3.85 5.74 -5.42
CA GLY A 89 -3.59 7.00 -4.75
C GLY A 89 -2.77 7.98 -5.58
N THR A 90 -2.91 9.24 -5.26
CA THR A 90 -2.15 10.34 -5.86
C THR A 90 -0.76 10.45 -5.26
N SER A 91 0.22 10.82 -6.06
CA SER A 91 1.56 11.16 -5.57
C SER A 91 1.57 12.56 -4.97
N LEU A 92 2.36 12.75 -3.91
CA LEU A 92 2.60 14.04 -3.27
C LEU A 92 4.07 14.43 -3.42
N LEU A 93 4.31 15.66 -3.87
CA LEU A 93 5.65 16.18 -4.05
C LEU A 93 6.24 16.69 -2.73
N PRO A 94 7.59 16.76 -2.59
CA PRO A 94 8.22 17.35 -1.43
C PRO A 94 7.70 18.77 -1.16
N GLY A 95 7.44 19.08 0.10
CA GLY A 95 6.89 20.35 0.56
C GLY A 95 5.36 20.47 0.50
N GLN A 96 4.67 19.50 -0.09
CA GLN A 96 3.21 19.51 -0.13
C GLN A 96 2.59 19.13 1.23
N THR A 97 1.43 19.72 1.50
CA THR A 97 0.60 19.37 2.64
C THR A 97 -0.14 18.06 2.35
N ILE A 98 -0.05 17.14 3.28
CA ILE A 98 -0.85 15.92 3.31
C ILE A 98 -2.18 16.29 3.95
N THR A 99 -3.26 16.26 3.17
CA THR A 99 -4.61 16.49 3.68
C THR A 99 -5.31 15.18 4.03
N ARG A 100 -6.45 15.28 4.71
CA ARG A 100 -7.30 14.11 4.94
C ARG A 100 -7.74 13.44 3.64
N GLU A 101 -8.02 14.21 2.59
CA GLU A 101 -8.36 13.65 1.29
C GLU A 101 -7.22 12.80 0.73
N HIS A 102 -5.98 13.29 0.77
CA HIS A 102 -4.82 12.51 0.35
C HIS A 102 -4.67 11.22 1.16
N LEU A 103 -4.94 11.26 2.46
CA LEU A 103 -4.93 10.06 3.30
C LEU A 103 -6.03 9.08 2.88
N MET A 104 -7.26 9.55 2.69
CA MET A 104 -8.39 8.71 2.26
C MET A 104 -8.14 8.10 0.87
N ASP A 105 -7.57 8.88 -0.07
CA ASP A 105 -7.18 8.41 -1.40
C ASP A 105 -6.16 7.23 -1.35
N GLN A 106 -5.36 7.16 -0.28
CA GLN A 106 -4.38 6.08 -0.08
C GLN A 106 -4.95 4.87 0.68
N THR A 107 -5.99 5.05 1.48
CA THR A 107 -6.38 4.07 2.51
C THR A 107 -7.86 3.68 2.52
N ALA A 108 -8.75 4.43 1.83
CA ALA A 108 -10.17 4.18 1.89
C ALA A 108 -10.57 2.93 1.09
N ILE A 109 -10.93 1.88 1.83
CA ILE A 109 -11.51 0.64 1.30
C ILE A 109 -12.65 0.15 2.20
N THR A 110 -13.41 -0.84 1.73
CA THR A 110 -14.59 -1.36 2.44
C THR A 110 -14.29 -2.19 3.69
N TYR A 111 -13.03 -2.59 3.88
CA TYR A 111 -12.55 -3.36 5.06
C TYR A 111 -11.27 -2.74 5.63
N PRO A 112 -11.35 -1.53 6.21
CA PRO A 112 -10.17 -0.72 6.57
C PRO A 112 -9.55 -1.06 7.91
N TRP A 113 -10.08 -2.04 8.63
CA TRP A 113 -9.75 -2.30 10.01
C TRP A 113 -8.29 -2.70 10.19
N THR A 114 -7.66 -2.17 11.22
CA THR A 114 -6.33 -2.62 11.62
C THR A 114 -6.41 -3.86 12.48
N THR A 115 -5.40 -4.71 12.37
CA THR A 115 -5.24 -5.93 13.16
C THR A 115 -3.98 -5.85 14.01
N LEU A 116 -3.94 -6.63 15.07
CA LEU A 116 -2.76 -6.88 15.89
C LEU A 116 -2.75 -8.36 16.22
N THR A 117 -1.82 -9.09 15.62
CA THR A 117 -1.83 -10.56 15.64
C THR A 117 -0.46 -11.08 16.09
N ASP A 118 -0.47 -12.11 16.91
CA ASP A 118 0.73 -12.84 17.25
C ASP A 118 0.96 -13.91 16.16
N MET A 119 2.09 -13.80 15.42
CA MET A 119 2.43 -14.68 14.30
C MET A 119 3.78 -15.35 14.54
N ARG A 120 3.87 -16.63 14.26
CA ARG A 120 5.16 -17.35 14.28
C ARG A 120 6.01 -16.93 13.07
N GLY A 121 7.33 -17.07 13.18
CA GLY A 121 8.26 -16.73 12.11
C GLY A 121 8.04 -17.54 10.83
N ASP A 122 7.69 -18.84 10.96
CA ASP A 122 7.31 -19.69 9.83
C ASP A 122 6.03 -19.22 9.14
N MET A 123 5.04 -18.74 9.90
CA MET A 123 3.80 -18.18 9.35
C MET A 123 4.06 -16.86 8.61
N ILE A 124 4.93 -16.01 9.15
CA ILE A 124 5.39 -14.77 8.48
C ILE A 124 6.00 -15.12 7.12
N LYS A 125 6.90 -16.13 7.08
CA LYS A 125 7.50 -16.61 5.84
C LYS A 125 6.43 -17.09 4.86
N ASN A 126 5.50 -17.92 5.32
CA ASN A 126 4.46 -18.50 4.48
C ASN A 126 3.57 -17.42 3.83
N VAL A 127 3.21 -16.36 4.56
CA VAL A 127 2.46 -15.22 4.00
C VAL A 127 3.24 -14.53 2.87
N LEU A 128 4.53 -14.32 3.04
CA LEU A 128 5.37 -13.69 2.02
C LEU A 128 5.59 -14.61 0.81
N GLU A 129 5.77 -15.89 1.03
CA GLU A 129 5.92 -16.90 -0.05
C GLU A 129 4.65 -17.05 -0.88
N ASP A 130 3.48 -17.08 -0.23
CA ASP A 130 2.17 -17.18 -0.91
C ASP A 130 1.94 -15.98 -1.83
N VAL A 131 2.20 -14.78 -1.34
CA VAL A 131 2.09 -13.57 -2.17
C VAL A 131 3.17 -13.54 -3.26
N ALA A 132 4.39 -13.99 -2.98
CA ALA A 132 5.44 -14.09 -3.99
C ALA A 132 5.06 -15.08 -5.10
N ASP A 133 4.35 -16.15 -4.79
CA ASP A 133 3.89 -17.11 -5.81
C ASP A 133 2.83 -16.49 -6.73
N ASN A 134 1.96 -15.63 -6.22
CA ASN A 134 1.01 -14.87 -7.04
C ASN A 134 1.68 -13.94 -8.07
N LEU A 135 2.92 -13.51 -7.82
CA LEU A 135 3.67 -12.63 -8.72
C LEU A 135 4.63 -13.39 -9.63
N PHE A 136 5.30 -14.41 -9.11
CA PHE A 136 6.48 -15.02 -9.72
C PHE A 136 6.28 -16.51 -10.09
N ASN A 137 5.06 -17.01 -10.07
CA ASN A 137 4.80 -18.37 -10.53
C ASN A 137 5.20 -18.51 -12.00
N PRO A 138 5.96 -19.57 -12.39
CA PRO A 138 6.37 -19.76 -13.76
C PRO A 138 5.20 -20.03 -14.73
N ASP A 139 4.08 -20.54 -14.22
CA ASP A 139 2.85 -20.70 -14.99
C ASP A 139 2.02 -19.40 -14.89
N PRO A 140 1.80 -18.68 -16.00
CA PRO A 140 1.07 -17.41 -15.99
C PRO A 140 -0.40 -17.52 -15.55
N TYR A 141 -1.00 -18.70 -15.61
CA TYR A 141 -2.36 -18.92 -15.13
C TYR A 141 -2.47 -18.89 -13.60
N TYR A 142 -1.36 -19.10 -12.88
CA TYR A 142 -1.30 -18.96 -11.43
C TYR A 142 -0.83 -17.57 -10.97
N GLN A 143 -0.40 -16.72 -11.88
CA GLN A 143 -0.07 -15.34 -11.56
C GLN A 143 -1.35 -14.52 -11.41
N GLN A 144 -1.83 -14.36 -10.20
CA GLN A 144 -2.99 -13.52 -9.90
C GLN A 144 -2.69 -12.02 -10.03
N GLY A 145 -1.42 -11.66 -10.11
CA GLY A 145 -0.95 -10.28 -10.18
C GLY A 145 -0.94 -9.60 -8.81
N GLY A 146 -0.88 -8.28 -8.83
CA GLY A 146 -0.75 -7.47 -7.61
C GLY A 146 0.70 -7.11 -7.31
N ASP A 147 0.98 -6.86 -6.07
CA ASP A 147 2.31 -6.55 -5.55
C ASP A 147 2.60 -7.36 -4.28
N MET A 148 3.87 -7.38 -3.88
CA MET A 148 4.28 -7.96 -2.60
C MET A 148 3.59 -7.25 -1.43
N VAL A 149 3.36 -7.98 -0.36
CA VAL A 149 3.00 -7.41 0.94
C VAL A 149 4.06 -6.37 1.31
N ARG A 150 3.62 -5.18 1.68
CA ARG A 150 4.50 -4.15 2.23
C ARG A 150 4.89 -4.53 3.64
N VAL A 151 6.16 -4.47 3.95
CA VAL A 151 6.70 -4.94 5.23
C VAL A 151 7.43 -3.80 5.94
N GLY A 152 7.06 -3.55 7.19
CA GLY A 152 7.72 -2.61 8.08
C GLY A 152 8.39 -3.32 9.25
N GLY A 153 9.48 -2.75 9.74
CA GLY A 153 10.21 -3.23 10.92
C GLY A 153 11.16 -4.39 10.69
N MET A 154 10.97 -5.17 9.64
CA MET A 154 11.86 -6.28 9.28
C MET A 154 12.37 -6.18 7.84
N SER A 155 13.47 -6.84 7.56
CA SER A 155 14.04 -7.04 6.22
C SER A 155 13.98 -8.51 5.82
N TYR A 156 14.01 -8.76 4.51
CA TYR A 156 14.11 -10.11 3.94
C TYR A 156 14.72 -10.05 2.53
N THR A 157 15.21 -11.18 2.05
CA THR A 157 15.65 -11.36 0.67
C THR A 157 14.58 -12.11 -0.11
N CYS A 158 14.28 -11.66 -1.34
CA CYS A 158 13.39 -12.33 -2.26
C CYS A 158 14.15 -12.71 -3.52
N ASP A 159 14.15 -14.01 -3.88
CA ASP A 159 14.59 -14.50 -5.17
C ASP A 159 13.37 -14.90 -6.01
N PRO A 160 12.95 -14.06 -6.97
CA PRO A 160 11.80 -14.36 -7.83
C PRO A 160 11.94 -15.63 -8.67
N THR A 161 13.17 -16.08 -8.93
CA THR A 161 13.47 -17.23 -9.79
C THR A 161 13.47 -18.56 -9.04
N ALA A 162 13.51 -18.52 -7.71
CA ALA A 162 13.47 -19.70 -6.88
C ALA A 162 12.10 -20.41 -6.93
N ALA A 163 12.07 -21.67 -6.56
CA ALA A 163 10.85 -22.44 -6.44
C ALA A 163 9.92 -21.83 -5.35
N ALA A 164 8.62 -22.08 -5.47
CA ALA A 164 7.65 -21.71 -4.44
C ALA A 164 8.06 -22.29 -3.06
N GLY A 165 8.00 -21.46 -2.03
CA GLY A 165 8.45 -21.78 -0.68
C GLY A 165 9.95 -21.55 -0.42
N ALA A 166 10.74 -21.25 -1.45
CA ALA A 166 12.17 -20.98 -1.36
C ALA A 166 12.55 -19.55 -1.82
N ARG A 167 11.56 -18.71 -2.17
CA ARG A 167 11.82 -17.35 -2.64
C ARG A 167 12.19 -16.38 -1.53
N ILE A 168 11.66 -16.61 -0.33
CA ILE A 168 11.87 -15.71 0.81
C ILE A 168 12.91 -16.27 1.77
N SER A 169 13.95 -15.51 2.03
CA SER A 169 15.05 -15.90 2.91
C SER A 169 15.57 -14.70 3.71
N ASP A 170 16.50 -14.95 4.61
CA ASP A 170 17.20 -13.94 5.42
C ASP A 170 16.27 -12.91 6.09
N MET A 171 15.15 -13.37 6.63
CA MET A 171 14.21 -12.52 7.35
C MET A 171 14.85 -12.06 8.67
N ARG A 172 14.93 -10.74 8.88
CA ARG A 172 15.59 -10.14 10.05
C ARG A 172 14.73 -9.06 10.70
N LEU A 173 14.66 -9.10 12.00
CA LEU A 173 14.11 -8.06 12.86
C LEU A 173 15.27 -7.50 13.71
N ASP A 174 15.50 -6.19 13.67
CA ASP A 174 16.63 -5.54 14.34
C ASP A 174 17.99 -6.22 14.06
N GLY A 175 18.21 -6.63 12.81
CA GLY A 175 19.42 -7.31 12.35
C GLY A 175 19.54 -8.78 12.75
N LYS A 176 18.66 -9.32 13.58
CA LYS A 176 18.64 -10.74 14.00
C LYS A 176 17.72 -11.56 13.12
N LEU A 177 18.13 -12.78 12.76
CA LEU A 177 17.29 -13.70 12.02
C LEU A 177 16.00 -14.00 12.80
N LEU A 178 14.88 -14.04 12.08
CA LEU A 178 13.63 -14.54 12.65
C LEU A 178 13.73 -16.06 12.89
N GLU A 179 13.33 -16.45 14.08
CA GLU A 179 13.23 -17.86 14.47
C GLU A 179 11.85 -18.40 14.06
N ALA A 180 11.81 -19.53 13.36
CA ALA A 180 10.61 -20.07 12.74
C ALA A 180 9.48 -20.36 13.77
N ASP A 181 9.85 -20.83 14.95
CA ASP A 181 8.94 -21.23 16.03
C ASP A 181 8.63 -20.12 17.03
N LYS A 182 9.35 -18.99 16.96
CA LYS A 182 9.13 -17.84 17.83
C LYS A 182 7.98 -16.99 17.35
N THR A 183 7.22 -16.48 18.30
CA THR A 183 6.07 -15.60 18.03
C THR A 183 6.49 -14.13 18.04
N TYR A 184 6.01 -13.40 17.05
CA TYR A 184 6.22 -11.98 16.86
C TYR A 184 4.88 -11.26 16.77
N LYS A 185 4.80 -10.08 17.36
CA LYS A 185 3.61 -9.23 17.24
C LYS A 185 3.64 -8.49 15.89
N VAL A 186 2.60 -8.65 15.10
CA VAL A 186 2.46 -8.05 13.77
C VAL A 186 1.22 -7.18 13.71
N ALA A 187 1.40 -5.92 13.36
CA ALA A 187 0.29 -5.03 13.01
C ALA A 187 -0.03 -5.16 11.52
N GLY A 188 -1.32 -5.17 11.18
CA GLY A 188 -1.77 -5.22 9.81
C GLY A 188 -3.03 -4.39 9.59
N TRP A 189 -3.55 -4.39 8.36
CA TRP A 189 -4.84 -3.81 8.04
C TRP A 189 -5.44 -4.47 6.79
N ALA A 190 -6.69 -4.14 6.49
CA ALA A 190 -7.45 -4.72 5.39
C ALA A 190 -7.67 -6.23 5.49
N PRO A 191 -8.13 -6.76 6.65
CA PRO A 191 -8.39 -8.18 6.79
C PRO A 191 -9.60 -8.58 5.95
N VAL A 192 -9.45 -9.63 5.15
CA VAL A 192 -10.55 -10.22 4.38
C VAL A 192 -11.31 -11.29 5.16
N GLN A 193 -10.68 -11.86 6.19
CA GLN A 193 -11.30 -12.87 7.04
C GLN A 193 -12.31 -12.25 8.02
N GLU A 194 -13.47 -12.88 8.16
CA GLU A 194 -14.58 -12.42 9.01
C GLU A 194 -14.15 -12.22 10.48
N ALA A 195 -13.39 -13.18 11.03
CA ALA A 195 -12.92 -13.16 12.40
C ALA A 195 -11.97 -11.98 12.73
N SER A 196 -11.36 -11.39 11.72
CA SER A 196 -10.43 -10.27 11.87
C SER A 196 -11.09 -8.90 11.61
N LYS A 197 -12.36 -8.88 11.21
CA LYS A 197 -13.10 -7.63 11.02
C LYS A 197 -13.31 -6.94 12.37
N ASN A 198 -13.14 -5.62 12.39
CA ASN A 198 -13.32 -4.79 13.57
C ASN A 198 -12.35 -5.08 14.74
N ALA A 199 -11.20 -5.70 14.47
CA ALA A 199 -10.21 -5.98 15.51
C ALA A 199 -9.50 -4.72 16.05
N GLY A 200 -9.55 -3.62 15.29
CA GLY A 200 -8.96 -2.33 15.66
C GLY A 200 -9.57 -1.16 14.91
N PRO A 201 -9.09 0.08 15.11
CA PRO A 201 -9.58 1.24 14.41
C PRO A 201 -9.27 1.15 12.90
N PRO A 202 -10.02 1.91 12.05
CA PRO A 202 -9.69 2.02 10.64
C PRO A 202 -8.26 2.53 10.42
N VAL A 203 -7.60 2.05 9.37
CA VAL A 203 -6.21 2.41 9.08
C VAL A 203 -6.01 3.91 8.87
N TRP A 204 -6.99 4.61 8.32
CA TRP A 204 -6.90 6.07 8.16
C TRP A 204 -6.84 6.80 9.51
N ASP A 205 -7.52 6.32 10.55
CA ASP A 205 -7.45 6.93 11.89
C ASP A 205 -6.07 6.70 12.52
N VAL A 206 -5.47 5.53 12.30
CA VAL A 206 -4.13 5.18 12.74
C VAL A 206 -3.08 6.06 12.05
N VAL A 207 -3.17 6.19 10.71
CA VAL A 207 -2.25 7.01 9.93
C VAL A 207 -2.44 8.50 10.21
N GLU A 208 -3.69 8.96 10.39
CA GLU A 208 -3.96 10.34 10.80
C GLU A 208 -3.31 10.68 12.15
N THR A 209 -3.47 9.80 13.14
CA THR A 209 -2.84 9.97 14.46
C THR A 209 -1.32 10.11 14.34
N TYR A 210 -0.71 9.26 13.52
CA TYR A 210 0.72 9.33 13.24
C TYR A 210 1.11 10.64 12.55
N LEU A 211 0.42 11.02 11.46
CA LEU A 211 0.72 12.23 10.69
C LEU A 211 0.61 13.50 11.56
N LYS A 212 -0.45 13.62 12.36
CA LYS A 212 -0.65 14.76 13.27
C LYS A 212 0.44 14.85 14.34
N ALA A 213 0.92 13.72 14.83
CA ALA A 213 2.01 13.68 15.80
C ALA A 213 3.36 14.08 15.15
N GLN A 214 3.63 13.60 13.95
CA GLN A 214 4.87 13.90 13.22
C GLN A 214 4.92 15.34 12.69
N LYS A 215 3.79 15.91 12.27
CA LYS A 215 3.68 17.23 11.63
C LYS A 215 4.47 17.35 10.33
N ARG A 216 5.61 16.72 10.24
CA ARG A 216 6.50 16.67 9.08
C ARG A 216 6.98 15.25 8.85
N VAL A 217 6.70 14.72 7.68
CA VAL A 217 7.02 13.34 7.32
C VAL A 217 8.32 13.29 6.55
N LYS A 218 9.29 12.54 7.09
CA LYS A 218 10.55 12.19 6.42
C LYS A 218 10.51 10.70 6.14
N VAL A 219 10.66 10.33 4.88
CA VAL A 219 10.73 8.91 4.51
C VAL A 219 12.17 8.61 4.10
N PRO A 220 12.81 7.61 4.68
CA PRO A 220 14.12 7.19 4.24
C PRO A 220 14.06 6.70 2.80
N ARG A 221 15.21 6.69 2.11
CA ARG A 221 15.29 6.09 0.77
C ARG A 221 14.91 4.61 0.88
N LEU A 222 13.93 4.20 0.08
CA LEU A 222 13.55 2.81 0.00
C LEU A 222 14.69 2.01 -0.64
N ASN A 223 14.98 0.88 -0.06
CA ASN A 223 15.94 -0.08 -0.59
C ASN A 223 15.14 -1.27 -1.16
N ASN A 224 14.74 -1.12 -2.41
CA ASN A 224 13.95 -2.13 -3.15
C ASN A 224 14.86 -2.90 -4.10
#